data_de56f4c6d6d0057f672c48a85f5d8d7b
#
_entry.id   de56f4c6d6d0057f672c48a85f5d8d7b
#
_cell.length_a   1.000
_cell.length_b   1.000
_cell.length_c   1.000
_cell.angle_alpha   90.00
_cell.angle_beta   90.00
_cell.angle_gamma   90.00
#
_symmetry.space_group_name_H-M   'P 1'
#
loop_
_entity.id
_entity.type
_entity.pdbx_description
1 polymer ?
#
loop_
_entity_poly.entity_id
_entity_poly.type
_entity_poly.pdbx_seq_one_letter_code
_entity_poly.pdbx_strand_id
1 'polypeptide(L)'
;MAGGDGGWTLQQCVDYALAHNIRLRKDRAAVESAEVTLREARAGLLPSLNASVSQALNYRPFQESGGSYVNAGLATQGRDKATQSGSYGINASWTVWDAGKRKMTVSNSELSLEAARLSADETANDIQEQIAALYVQILYMEEAVRVNEALLAQDSIVLARGEEMVRQGQMSQADLAQLTAQVSSGRYDVTNVRTQIANAKMQMRQLLELPHDTIFDVAPAEADEARLLQALPGRDEVYAAALGHRPEIRNGELSVRQAGLATRMARTAALPTISLTGGLGDSHVTGTADKFGAQLKSNFNANIGVSVSIPIFDNRKARSDVERARVGEVTAALDLADAQRTLYNSVETYWLNAVNYRGKYLAARDNVAALQTSYDLLQEQFRLGLKNIADLLDSRARLLTARQDLLQDKYTALLNRSLLEFYGTGMMAY
;
A
#
# COMPACT_ATOMS: atom_id res chain seq x y z
N MET A 1 4.87 -19.78 -15.55
CA MET A 1 4.04 -19.44 -16.70
C MET A 1 2.63 -19.91 -16.43
N ALA A 2 1.79 -19.02 -15.90
CA ALA A 2 0.37 -19.29 -15.69
C ALA A 2 -0.37 -18.54 -16.83
N GLY A 3 -1.10 -19.26 -17.65
CA GLY A 3 -1.80 -18.73 -18.82
C GLY A 3 -1.76 -19.75 -19.94
N GLY A 4 -2.30 -20.97 -19.67
CA GLY A 4 -2.70 -21.88 -20.73
C GLY A 4 -3.90 -21.31 -21.49
N ASP A 5 -4.31 -21.89 -22.60
CA ASP A 5 -5.37 -21.46 -23.54
C ASP A 5 -6.73 -21.05 -22.92
N GLY A 6 -6.87 -20.99 -21.59
CA GLY A 6 -8.12 -20.70 -20.87
C GLY A 6 -8.21 -19.35 -20.16
N GLY A 7 -7.19 -18.48 -20.26
CA GLY A 7 -7.19 -17.20 -19.52
C GLY A 7 -6.81 -17.33 -18.03
N TRP A 8 -6.69 -16.19 -17.33
CA TRP A 8 -6.32 -16.13 -15.91
C TRP A 8 -7.57 -16.13 -15.03
N THR A 9 -7.58 -16.99 -14.02
CA THR A 9 -8.62 -16.93 -12.96
C THR A 9 -8.30 -15.82 -11.96
N LEU A 10 -9.29 -15.37 -11.20
CA LEU A 10 -9.09 -14.37 -10.14
C LEU A 10 -8.01 -14.82 -9.16
N GLN A 11 -8.06 -16.09 -8.69
CA GLN A 11 -7.09 -16.63 -7.75
C GLN A 11 -5.67 -16.63 -8.32
N GLN A 12 -5.49 -16.99 -9.59
CA GLN A 12 -4.19 -16.94 -10.26
C GLN A 12 -3.66 -15.51 -10.36
N CYS A 13 -4.52 -14.53 -10.63
CA CYS A 13 -4.15 -13.11 -10.64
C CYS A 13 -3.68 -12.65 -9.25
N VAL A 14 -4.42 -13.00 -8.20
CA VAL A 14 -4.07 -12.68 -6.81
C VAL A 14 -2.74 -13.31 -6.42
N ASP A 15 -2.59 -14.62 -6.62
CA ASP A 15 -1.37 -15.35 -6.24
C ASP A 15 -0.14 -14.80 -6.96
N TYR A 16 -0.27 -14.50 -8.25
CA TYR A 16 0.82 -13.93 -9.03
C TYR A 16 1.19 -12.53 -8.55
N ALA A 17 0.21 -11.66 -8.31
CA ALA A 17 0.46 -10.30 -7.82
C ALA A 17 1.11 -10.31 -6.44
N LEU A 18 0.65 -11.13 -5.51
CA LEU A 18 1.25 -11.27 -4.17
C LEU A 18 2.70 -11.76 -4.21
N ALA A 19 3.09 -12.49 -5.27
CA ALA A 19 4.47 -12.92 -5.47
C ALA A 19 5.35 -11.85 -6.15
N HIS A 20 4.81 -11.04 -7.06
CA HIS A 20 5.61 -10.22 -7.98
C HIS A 20 5.42 -8.72 -7.82
N ASN A 21 4.32 -8.24 -7.21
CA ASN A 21 4.01 -6.82 -7.12
C ASN A 21 5.12 -6.04 -6.41
N ILE A 22 5.59 -4.96 -7.06
CA ILE A 22 6.72 -4.15 -6.60
C ILE A 22 6.39 -3.42 -5.29
N ARG A 23 5.15 -2.94 -5.11
CA ARG A 23 4.73 -2.26 -3.86
C ARG A 23 4.86 -3.22 -2.68
N LEU A 24 4.32 -4.43 -2.78
CA LEU A 24 4.40 -5.44 -1.73
C LEU A 24 5.85 -5.89 -1.47
N ARG A 25 6.67 -6.00 -2.51
CA ARG A 25 8.11 -6.30 -2.37
C ARG A 25 8.87 -5.20 -1.64
N LYS A 26 8.51 -3.92 -1.84
CA LYS A 26 9.08 -2.80 -1.07
C LYS A 26 8.70 -2.88 0.40
N ASP A 27 7.45 -3.23 0.70
CA ASP A 27 6.98 -3.37 2.09
C ASP A 27 7.67 -4.56 2.77
N ARG A 28 7.88 -5.68 2.07
CA ARG A 28 8.68 -6.80 2.58
C ARG A 28 10.14 -6.39 2.85
N ALA A 29 10.74 -5.58 2.00
CA ALA A 29 12.08 -5.02 2.25
C ALA A 29 12.08 -4.06 3.46
N ALA A 30 10.98 -3.33 3.70
CA ALA A 30 10.83 -2.52 4.91
C ALA A 30 10.75 -3.40 6.19
N VAL A 31 10.12 -4.57 6.11
CA VAL A 31 10.15 -5.58 7.21
C VAL A 31 11.59 -6.03 7.49
N GLU A 32 12.38 -6.36 6.47
CA GLU A 32 13.79 -6.73 6.65
C GLU A 32 14.60 -5.58 7.28
N SER A 33 14.34 -4.33 6.87
CA SER A 33 14.96 -3.14 7.48
C SER A 33 14.58 -2.99 8.95
N ALA A 34 13.32 -3.24 9.31
CA ALA A 34 12.87 -3.20 10.71
C ALA A 34 13.53 -4.33 11.55
N GLU A 35 13.76 -5.51 10.95
CA GLU A 35 14.51 -6.60 11.62
C GLU A 35 15.98 -6.22 11.88
N VAL A 36 16.61 -5.49 10.96
CA VAL A 36 17.96 -4.95 11.17
C VAL A 36 17.95 -3.94 12.31
N THR A 37 16.98 -3.02 12.32
CA THR A 37 16.81 -2.01 13.38
C THR A 37 16.59 -2.67 14.75
N LEU A 38 15.81 -3.75 14.83
CA LEU A 38 15.64 -4.51 16.08
C LEU A 38 16.95 -5.17 16.52
N ARG A 39 17.73 -5.76 15.61
CA ARG A 39 19.05 -6.31 15.93
C ARG A 39 20.00 -5.24 16.43
N GLU A 40 20.00 -4.07 15.81
CA GLU A 40 20.78 -2.90 16.25
C GLU A 40 20.35 -2.44 17.66
N ALA A 41 19.04 -2.29 17.92
CA ALA A 41 18.53 -1.92 19.24
C ALA A 41 18.95 -2.93 20.33
N ARG A 42 18.95 -4.23 20.02
CA ARG A 42 19.43 -5.29 20.94
C ARG A 42 20.93 -5.20 21.14
N ALA A 43 21.71 -4.97 20.09
CA ALA A 43 23.17 -4.78 20.17
C ALA A 43 23.51 -3.52 20.97
N GLY A 44 22.68 -2.48 20.95
CA GLY A 44 22.83 -1.26 21.76
C GLY A 44 22.78 -1.49 23.28
N LEU A 45 22.38 -2.68 23.75
CA LEU A 45 22.51 -3.07 25.17
C LEU A 45 23.93 -3.45 25.54
N LEU A 46 24.80 -3.79 24.60
CA LEU A 46 26.18 -4.20 24.79
C LEU A 46 27.11 -2.98 24.82
N PRO A 47 28.36 -3.13 25.36
CA PRO A 47 29.36 -2.10 25.27
C PRO A 47 29.80 -1.84 23.81
N SER A 48 30.08 -0.58 23.48
CA SER A 48 30.76 -0.19 22.24
C SER A 48 32.26 -0.18 22.41
N LEU A 49 33.03 -0.52 21.39
CA LEU A 49 34.47 -0.49 21.32
C LEU A 49 34.89 0.31 20.06
N ASN A 50 35.71 1.33 20.27
CA ASN A 50 36.22 2.19 19.21
C ASN A 50 37.73 2.26 19.25
N ALA A 51 38.40 2.15 18.10
CA ALA A 51 39.80 2.49 17.97
C ALA A 51 39.92 3.85 17.24
N SER A 52 40.82 4.69 17.72
CA SER A 52 41.10 6.01 17.13
C SER A 52 42.59 6.21 16.94
N VAL A 53 42.92 6.76 15.77
CA VAL A 53 44.30 7.21 15.46
C VAL A 53 44.15 8.64 14.93
N SER A 54 44.87 9.54 15.57
CA SER A 54 44.91 10.93 15.17
C SER A 54 46.36 11.38 14.96
N GLN A 55 46.62 12.10 13.88
CA GLN A 55 47.90 12.72 13.60
C GLN A 55 47.63 14.18 13.27
N ALA A 56 48.39 15.06 13.90
CA ALA A 56 48.28 16.51 13.67
C ALA A 56 49.66 17.11 13.41
N LEU A 57 49.75 17.98 12.41
CA LEU A 57 50.93 18.81 12.17
C LEU A 57 50.55 20.25 12.53
N ASN A 58 51.25 20.80 13.54
CA ASN A 58 51.05 22.14 14.02
C ASN A 58 52.21 23.04 13.57
N TYR A 59 51.94 24.09 12.85
CA TYR A 59 52.93 25.10 12.44
C TYR A 59 52.63 26.42 13.11
N ARG A 60 53.68 26.95 13.85
CA ARG A 60 53.60 28.19 14.62
C ARG A 60 54.65 29.18 14.13
N PRO A 61 54.37 30.01 13.13
CA PRO A 61 55.37 30.87 12.49
C PRO A 61 55.96 31.93 13.42
N PHE A 62 55.25 32.40 14.44
CA PHE A 62 55.66 33.45 15.35
C PHE A 62 56.14 32.95 16.71
N GLN A 63 56.44 31.64 16.84
CA GLN A 63 56.95 31.11 18.10
C GLN A 63 58.40 31.51 18.31
N GLU A 64 58.69 32.12 19.47
CA GLU A 64 60.05 32.41 19.91
C GLU A 64 60.67 31.17 20.56
N SER A 65 62.03 31.01 20.40
CA SER A 65 62.76 29.91 20.98
C SER A 65 62.73 30.02 22.53
N GLY A 66 62.22 29.00 23.21
CA GLY A 66 62.15 28.96 24.68
C GLY A 66 60.75 29.09 25.29
N GLY A 67 59.69 29.29 24.48
CA GLY A 67 58.29 29.32 24.94
C GLY A 67 57.79 27.92 25.29
N SER A 68 57.11 27.79 26.42
CA SER A 68 56.43 26.56 26.84
C SER A 68 54.99 26.59 26.33
N TYR A 69 54.50 25.49 25.70
CA TYR A 69 53.11 25.33 25.28
C TYR A 69 52.57 23.93 25.55
N VAL A 70 51.30 23.84 25.72
CA VAL A 70 50.60 22.53 25.88
C VAL A 70 50.03 22.09 24.54
N ASN A 71 50.45 20.88 24.08
CA ASN A 71 49.88 20.26 22.91
C ASN A 71 49.46 18.85 23.24
N ALA A 72 48.21 18.51 22.95
CA ALA A 72 47.60 17.21 23.30
C ALA A 72 47.74 16.80 24.80
N GLY A 73 47.70 17.82 25.71
CA GLY A 73 47.85 17.57 27.15
C GLY A 73 49.29 17.44 27.67
N LEU A 74 50.29 17.54 26.80
CA LEU A 74 51.70 17.50 27.12
C LEU A 74 52.31 18.92 27.10
N ALA A 75 52.99 19.31 28.18
CA ALA A 75 53.75 20.54 28.20
C ALA A 75 55.08 20.35 27.47
N THR A 76 55.27 21.03 26.38
CA THR A 76 56.48 20.95 25.56
C THR A 76 57.23 22.29 25.56
N GLN A 77 58.56 22.27 25.73
CA GLN A 77 59.39 23.44 25.44
C GLN A 77 59.62 23.52 23.91
N GLY A 78 59.09 24.59 23.31
CA GLY A 78 59.16 24.72 21.86
C GLY A 78 60.54 25.08 21.35
N ARG A 79 61.16 24.19 20.65
CA ARG A 79 62.33 24.50 19.79
C ARG A 79 61.95 24.61 18.32
N ASP A 80 60.92 23.93 17.90
CA ASP A 80 60.54 23.81 16.50
C ASP A 80 59.26 24.57 16.16
N LYS A 81 59.27 25.34 15.10
CA LYS A 81 58.07 25.99 14.55
C LYS A 81 57.02 25.04 14.01
N ALA A 82 57.44 23.85 13.63
CA ALA A 82 56.58 22.76 13.18
C ALA A 82 56.66 21.60 14.17
N THR A 83 55.56 21.15 14.72
CA THR A 83 55.45 19.99 15.59
C THR A 83 54.43 19.03 15.08
N GLN A 84 54.75 17.75 15.01
CA GLN A 84 53.80 16.66 14.71
C GLN A 84 53.42 16.02 16.05
N SER A 85 52.14 15.80 16.25
CA SER A 85 51.61 15.02 17.37
C SER A 85 50.74 13.91 16.88
N GLY A 86 50.79 12.78 17.55
CA GLY A 86 49.92 11.64 17.29
C GLY A 86 49.28 11.13 18.58
N SER A 87 48.04 10.68 18.48
CA SER A 87 47.37 9.98 19.55
C SER A 87 46.72 8.69 19.02
N TYR A 88 46.84 7.66 19.81
CA TYR A 88 46.34 6.32 19.51
C TYR A 88 45.49 5.89 20.69
N GLY A 89 44.29 5.37 20.45
CA GLY A 89 43.41 4.98 21.55
C GLY A 89 42.46 3.85 21.16
N ILE A 90 42.18 3.01 22.15
CA ILE A 90 41.06 2.06 22.12
C ILE A 90 40.16 2.43 23.28
N ASN A 91 38.92 2.76 23.00
CA ASN A 91 37.95 3.20 24.00
C ASN A 91 36.75 2.29 24.00
N ALA A 92 36.36 1.82 25.19
CA ALA A 92 35.12 1.09 25.43
C ALA A 92 34.13 2.00 26.17
N SER A 93 32.86 1.96 25.79
CA SER A 93 31.79 2.68 26.48
C SER A 93 30.58 1.78 26.65
N TRP A 94 30.04 1.72 27.84
CA TRP A 94 28.85 0.94 28.16
C TRP A 94 27.94 1.70 29.11
N THR A 95 26.72 1.98 28.67
CA THR A 95 25.71 2.53 29.58
C THR A 95 25.14 1.37 30.40
N VAL A 96 25.46 1.32 31.66
CA VAL A 96 25.04 0.23 32.59
C VAL A 96 23.59 0.43 33.03
N TRP A 97 23.20 1.70 33.25
CA TRP A 97 21.84 2.03 33.70
C TRP A 97 21.37 3.35 33.10
N ASP A 98 20.13 3.36 32.55
CA ASP A 98 19.49 4.48 31.91
C ASP A 98 17.97 4.53 32.19
N ALA A 99 17.59 4.12 33.39
CA ALA A 99 16.18 3.98 33.79
C ALA A 99 15.38 3.04 32.89
N GLY A 100 16.03 2.11 32.18
CA GLY A 100 15.42 1.15 31.29
C GLY A 100 15.09 1.68 29.87
N LYS A 101 15.58 2.88 29.51
CA LYS A 101 15.32 3.50 28.20
C LYS A 101 15.72 2.57 27.06
N ARG A 102 16.93 1.98 27.09
CA ARG A 102 17.40 1.05 26.04
C ARG A 102 16.54 -0.21 25.92
N LYS A 103 16.06 -0.76 27.05
CA LYS A 103 15.10 -1.89 27.01
C LYS A 103 13.78 -1.48 26.36
N MET A 104 13.27 -0.30 26.67
CA MET A 104 12.07 0.25 26.02
C MET A 104 12.31 0.54 24.54
N THR A 105 13.52 0.95 24.12
CA THR A 105 13.90 1.09 22.71
C THR A 105 13.83 -0.26 21.99
N VAL A 106 14.31 -1.35 22.59
CA VAL A 106 14.17 -2.71 22.03
C VAL A 106 12.69 -3.07 21.87
N SER A 107 11.87 -2.88 22.92
CA SER A 107 10.43 -3.14 22.83
C SER A 107 9.74 -2.28 21.76
N ASN A 108 10.14 -1.02 21.60
CA ASN A 108 9.62 -0.17 20.53
C ASN A 108 10.01 -0.70 19.14
N SER A 109 11.24 -1.17 18.97
CA SER A 109 11.68 -1.79 17.71
C SER A 109 10.96 -3.10 17.42
N GLU A 110 10.59 -3.88 18.45
CA GLU A 110 9.74 -5.08 18.30
C GLU A 110 8.34 -4.71 17.80
N LEU A 111 7.71 -3.70 18.39
CA LEU A 111 6.41 -3.19 17.92
C LEU A 111 6.50 -2.60 16.50
N SER A 112 7.61 -1.92 16.16
CA SER A 112 7.83 -1.38 14.82
C SER A 112 8.00 -2.48 13.77
N LEU A 113 8.65 -3.59 14.12
CA LEU A 113 8.73 -4.76 13.24
C LEU A 113 7.35 -5.39 13.01
N GLU A 114 6.56 -5.54 14.07
CA GLU A 114 5.18 -6.04 13.93
C GLU A 114 4.32 -5.11 13.09
N ALA A 115 4.42 -3.79 13.28
CA ALA A 115 3.74 -2.79 12.48
C ALA A 115 4.14 -2.85 10.98
N ALA A 116 5.43 -3.04 10.68
CA ALA A 116 5.90 -3.20 9.31
C ALA A 116 5.32 -4.46 8.63
N ARG A 117 5.18 -5.56 9.36
CA ARG A 117 4.53 -6.78 8.86
C ARG A 117 3.05 -6.55 8.55
N LEU A 118 2.33 -5.92 9.48
CA LEU A 118 0.92 -5.58 9.28
C LEU A 118 0.72 -4.60 8.12
N SER A 119 1.63 -3.66 7.90
CA SER A 119 1.60 -2.76 6.73
C SER A 119 1.79 -3.51 5.41
N ALA A 120 2.63 -4.55 5.38
CA ALA A 120 2.76 -5.42 4.22
C ALA A 120 1.48 -6.24 3.98
N ASP A 121 0.82 -6.73 5.04
CA ASP A 121 -0.45 -7.44 4.95
C ASP A 121 -1.58 -6.50 4.49
N GLU A 122 -1.61 -5.24 4.94
CA GLU A 122 -2.53 -4.20 4.47
C GLU A 122 -2.36 -3.95 2.97
N THR A 123 -1.11 -3.77 2.51
CA THR A 123 -0.82 -3.64 1.08
C THR A 123 -1.24 -4.88 0.28
N ALA A 124 -1.06 -6.09 0.84
CA ALA A 124 -1.51 -7.31 0.19
C ALA A 124 -3.04 -7.35 0.04
N ASN A 125 -3.78 -6.91 1.05
CA ASN A 125 -5.24 -6.81 1.00
C ASN A 125 -5.71 -5.76 -0.03
N ASP A 126 -5.08 -4.58 -0.06
CA ASP A 126 -5.35 -3.53 -1.05
C ASP A 126 -5.18 -4.06 -2.49
N ILE A 127 -4.12 -4.80 -2.74
CA ILE A 127 -3.84 -5.39 -4.06
C ILE A 127 -4.93 -6.40 -4.43
N GLN A 128 -5.35 -7.26 -3.50
CA GLN A 128 -6.42 -8.22 -3.73
C GLN A 128 -7.75 -7.53 -4.06
N GLU A 129 -8.12 -6.47 -3.34
CA GLU A 129 -9.33 -5.68 -3.60
C GLU A 129 -9.29 -5.03 -4.99
N GLN A 130 -8.15 -4.43 -5.37
CA GLN A 130 -7.97 -3.82 -6.69
C GLN A 130 -8.05 -4.85 -7.83
N ILE A 131 -7.42 -6.02 -7.65
CA ILE A 131 -7.49 -7.12 -8.63
C ILE A 131 -8.93 -7.59 -8.78
N ALA A 132 -9.66 -7.82 -7.68
CA ALA A 132 -11.04 -8.27 -7.73
C ALA A 132 -11.93 -7.26 -8.47
N ALA A 133 -11.77 -5.96 -8.19
CA ALA A 133 -12.53 -4.90 -8.87
C ALA A 133 -12.25 -4.86 -10.38
N LEU A 134 -10.97 -4.89 -10.78
CA LEU A 134 -10.58 -4.89 -12.20
C LEU A 134 -11.01 -6.18 -12.91
N TYR A 135 -10.88 -7.33 -12.25
CA TYR A 135 -11.28 -8.62 -12.81
C TYR A 135 -12.78 -8.65 -13.12
N VAL A 136 -13.59 -8.25 -12.16
CA VAL A 136 -15.06 -8.17 -12.34
C VAL A 136 -15.43 -7.14 -13.39
N GLN A 137 -14.72 -6.01 -13.45
CA GLN A 137 -14.93 -4.99 -14.48
C GLN A 137 -14.64 -5.53 -15.89
N ILE A 138 -13.58 -6.31 -16.07
CA ILE A 138 -13.25 -6.93 -17.36
C ILE A 138 -14.34 -7.93 -17.75
N LEU A 139 -14.77 -8.81 -16.84
CA LEU A 139 -15.86 -9.77 -17.11
C LEU A 139 -17.16 -9.06 -17.52
N TYR A 140 -17.54 -7.99 -16.79
CA TYR A 140 -18.69 -7.17 -17.14
C TYR A 140 -18.59 -6.61 -18.57
N MET A 141 -17.44 -6.01 -18.92
CA MET A 141 -17.25 -5.41 -20.23
C MET A 141 -17.21 -6.46 -21.36
N GLU A 142 -16.67 -7.63 -21.12
CA GLU A 142 -16.67 -8.74 -22.10
C GLU A 142 -18.10 -9.25 -22.38
N GLU A 143 -18.93 -9.33 -21.35
CA GLU A 143 -20.34 -9.68 -21.53
C GLU A 143 -21.11 -8.55 -22.23
N ALA A 144 -20.81 -7.29 -21.89
CA ALA A 144 -21.41 -6.12 -22.56
C ALA A 144 -21.06 -6.03 -24.06
N VAL A 145 -19.82 -6.39 -24.45
CA VAL A 145 -19.45 -6.49 -25.89
C VAL A 145 -20.33 -7.51 -26.60
N ARG A 146 -20.52 -8.69 -26.03
CA ARG A 146 -21.36 -9.75 -26.63
C ARG A 146 -22.79 -9.28 -26.84
N VAL A 147 -23.35 -8.54 -25.87
CA VAL A 147 -24.70 -7.94 -26.00
C VAL A 147 -24.75 -6.91 -27.13
N ASN A 148 -23.76 -6.01 -27.20
CA ASN A 148 -23.70 -4.99 -28.25
C ASN A 148 -23.48 -5.63 -29.63
N GLU A 149 -22.66 -6.65 -29.76
CA GLU A 149 -22.43 -7.38 -31.02
C GLU A 149 -23.71 -8.10 -31.51
N ALA A 150 -24.43 -8.75 -30.58
CA ALA A 150 -25.71 -9.41 -30.92
C ALA A 150 -26.74 -8.43 -31.41
N LEU A 151 -26.87 -7.24 -30.78
CA LEU A 151 -27.77 -6.19 -31.22
C LEU A 151 -27.32 -5.56 -32.57
N LEU A 152 -26.03 -5.34 -32.77
CA LEU A 152 -25.46 -4.85 -34.01
C LEU A 152 -25.73 -5.83 -35.19
N ALA A 153 -25.59 -7.14 -34.94
CA ALA A 153 -25.91 -8.16 -35.93
C ALA A 153 -27.40 -8.08 -36.32
N GLN A 154 -28.28 -7.89 -35.34
CA GLN A 154 -29.73 -7.74 -35.57
C GLN A 154 -30.05 -6.45 -36.30
N ASP A 155 -29.45 -5.29 -35.92
CA ASP A 155 -29.59 -4.02 -36.63
C ASP A 155 -29.13 -4.14 -38.09
N SER A 156 -28.07 -4.88 -38.37
CA SER A 156 -27.56 -5.10 -39.73
C SER A 156 -28.56 -5.89 -40.60
N ILE A 157 -29.28 -6.85 -40.02
CA ILE A 157 -30.35 -7.60 -40.71
C ILE A 157 -31.54 -6.67 -41.01
N VAL A 158 -31.90 -5.80 -40.05
CA VAL A 158 -32.97 -4.82 -40.23
C VAL A 158 -32.61 -3.80 -41.34
N LEU A 159 -31.34 -3.33 -41.37
CA LEU A 159 -30.82 -2.44 -42.39
C LEU A 159 -30.91 -3.07 -43.79
N ALA A 160 -30.42 -4.31 -43.96
CA ALA A 160 -30.46 -5.02 -45.24
C ALA A 160 -31.90 -5.18 -45.75
N ARG A 161 -32.85 -5.42 -44.87
CA ARG A 161 -34.26 -5.46 -45.19
C ARG A 161 -34.80 -4.06 -45.60
N GLY A 162 -34.41 -3.01 -44.84
CA GLY A 162 -34.77 -1.62 -45.18
C GLY A 162 -34.28 -1.20 -46.55
N GLU A 163 -33.09 -1.60 -46.97
CA GLU A 163 -32.56 -1.37 -48.31
C GLU A 163 -33.43 -2.01 -49.40
N GLU A 164 -33.93 -3.21 -49.16
CA GLU A 164 -34.85 -3.90 -50.06
C GLU A 164 -36.22 -3.22 -50.12
N MET A 165 -36.74 -2.79 -48.96
CA MET A 165 -38.03 -2.05 -48.91
C MET A 165 -37.96 -0.71 -49.65
N VAL A 166 -36.83 0.00 -49.58
CA VAL A 166 -36.63 1.24 -50.38
C VAL A 166 -36.59 0.94 -51.86
N ARG A 167 -35.92 -0.12 -52.31
CA ARG A 167 -35.89 -0.54 -53.71
C ARG A 167 -37.29 -0.87 -54.25
N GLN A 168 -38.14 -1.39 -53.39
CA GLN A 168 -39.55 -1.69 -53.73
C GLN A 168 -40.50 -0.51 -53.54
N GLY A 169 -40.00 0.66 -53.11
CA GLY A 169 -40.81 1.85 -52.84
C GLY A 169 -41.70 1.78 -51.60
N GLN A 170 -41.41 0.82 -50.69
CA GLN A 170 -42.19 0.57 -49.46
C GLN A 170 -41.63 1.32 -48.24
N MET A 171 -40.46 1.93 -48.36
CA MET A 171 -39.80 2.69 -47.29
C MET A 171 -39.18 3.98 -47.85
N SER A 172 -39.13 5.04 -47.04
CA SER A 172 -38.49 6.30 -47.43
C SER A 172 -36.98 6.23 -47.34
N GLN A 173 -36.27 7.06 -48.12
CA GLN A 173 -34.81 7.24 -47.99
C GLN A 173 -34.42 7.80 -46.60
N ALA A 174 -35.30 8.59 -45.98
CA ALA A 174 -35.07 9.14 -44.64
C ALA A 174 -35.06 8.03 -43.59
N ASP A 175 -35.97 7.08 -43.67
CA ASP A 175 -36.02 5.92 -42.76
C ASP A 175 -34.80 4.99 -42.94
N LEU A 176 -34.37 4.77 -44.20
CA LEU A 176 -33.14 4.03 -44.49
C LEU A 176 -31.92 4.73 -43.90
N ALA A 177 -31.84 6.05 -43.98
CA ALA A 177 -30.74 6.82 -43.39
C ALA A 177 -30.70 6.67 -41.84
N GLN A 178 -31.88 6.57 -41.18
CA GLN A 178 -31.93 6.29 -39.72
C GLN A 178 -31.41 4.89 -39.39
N LEU A 179 -31.77 3.86 -40.16
CA LEU A 179 -31.21 2.50 -39.98
C LEU A 179 -29.71 2.46 -40.20
N THR A 180 -29.21 3.19 -41.21
CA THR A 180 -27.75 3.28 -41.47
C THR A 180 -27.03 3.97 -40.32
N ALA A 181 -27.58 5.06 -39.78
CA ALA A 181 -27.05 5.76 -38.61
C ALA A 181 -27.04 4.84 -37.37
N GLN A 182 -28.10 4.04 -37.17
CA GLN A 182 -28.20 3.09 -36.07
C GLN A 182 -27.09 2.01 -36.11
N VAL A 183 -26.87 1.41 -37.28
CA VAL A 183 -25.79 0.41 -37.48
C VAL A 183 -24.43 1.05 -37.27
N SER A 184 -24.22 2.29 -37.72
CA SER A 184 -22.97 3.02 -37.53
C SER A 184 -22.72 3.33 -36.04
N SER A 185 -23.76 3.75 -35.31
CA SER A 185 -23.70 3.94 -33.86
C SER A 185 -23.38 2.63 -33.14
N GLY A 186 -24.04 1.52 -33.49
CA GLY A 186 -23.75 0.22 -32.90
C GLY A 186 -22.29 -0.26 -33.11
N ARG A 187 -21.72 0.02 -34.30
CA ARG A 187 -20.28 -0.27 -34.55
C ARG A 187 -19.36 0.59 -33.68
N TYR A 188 -19.71 1.87 -33.51
CA TYR A 188 -18.98 2.76 -32.61
C TYR A 188 -19.02 2.24 -31.17
N ASP A 189 -20.20 1.84 -30.66
CA ASP A 189 -20.38 1.33 -29.30
C ASP A 189 -19.55 0.06 -29.06
N VAL A 190 -19.57 -0.91 -29.97
CA VAL A 190 -18.72 -2.12 -29.92
C VAL A 190 -17.24 -1.76 -29.86
N THR A 191 -16.80 -0.81 -30.73
CA THR A 191 -15.39 -0.39 -30.76
C THR A 191 -14.99 0.28 -29.46
N ASN A 192 -15.86 1.14 -28.91
CA ASN A 192 -15.63 1.85 -27.66
C ASN A 192 -15.47 0.88 -26.47
N VAL A 193 -16.37 -0.10 -26.33
CA VAL A 193 -16.27 -1.10 -25.24
C VAL A 193 -15.04 -1.97 -25.41
N ARG A 194 -14.68 -2.39 -26.62
CA ARG A 194 -13.42 -3.13 -26.87
C ARG A 194 -12.20 -2.33 -26.47
N THR A 195 -12.19 -1.02 -26.70
CA THR A 195 -11.09 -0.14 -26.24
C THR A 195 -11.05 -0.06 -24.71
N GLN A 196 -12.20 0.02 -24.04
CA GLN A 196 -12.26 0.01 -22.58
C GLN A 196 -11.74 -1.32 -21.99
N ILE A 197 -12.07 -2.46 -22.60
CA ILE A 197 -11.52 -3.78 -22.24
C ILE A 197 -9.99 -3.78 -22.37
N ALA A 198 -9.47 -3.30 -23.51
CA ALA A 198 -8.02 -3.25 -23.72
C ALA A 198 -7.31 -2.40 -22.65
N ASN A 199 -7.91 -1.26 -22.26
CA ASN A 199 -7.40 -0.41 -21.20
C ASN A 199 -7.46 -1.10 -19.82
N ALA A 200 -8.55 -1.78 -19.49
CA ALA A 200 -8.67 -2.51 -18.22
C ALA A 200 -7.69 -3.69 -18.15
N LYS A 201 -7.51 -4.43 -19.24
CA LYS A 201 -6.50 -5.49 -19.36
C LYS A 201 -5.08 -4.94 -19.23
N MET A 202 -4.81 -3.74 -19.76
CA MET A 202 -3.52 -3.06 -19.57
C MET A 202 -3.30 -2.68 -18.09
N GLN A 203 -4.31 -2.13 -17.41
CA GLN A 203 -4.24 -1.80 -15.98
C GLN A 203 -4.01 -3.07 -15.14
N MET A 204 -4.69 -4.18 -15.47
CA MET A 204 -4.47 -5.46 -14.79
C MET A 204 -3.04 -5.98 -14.99
N ARG A 205 -2.51 -5.94 -16.21
CA ARG A 205 -1.11 -6.31 -16.48
C ARG A 205 -0.13 -5.48 -15.66
N GLN A 206 -0.39 -4.17 -15.53
CA GLN A 206 0.43 -3.28 -14.71
C GLN A 206 0.34 -3.64 -13.22
N LEU A 207 -0.85 -3.95 -12.71
CA LEU A 207 -1.05 -4.35 -11.31
C LEU A 207 -0.39 -5.70 -11.00
N LEU A 208 -0.39 -6.61 -11.97
CA LEU A 208 0.27 -7.91 -11.91
C LEU A 208 1.79 -7.84 -12.17
N GLU A 209 2.32 -6.70 -12.63
CA GLU A 209 3.73 -6.55 -13.04
C GLU A 209 4.14 -7.54 -14.16
N LEU A 210 3.23 -7.81 -15.09
CA LEU A 210 3.52 -8.69 -16.21
C LEU A 210 4.44 -8.01 -17.22
N PRO A 211 5.35 -8.77 -17.89
CA PRO A 211 6.16 -8.25 -19.00
C PRO A 211 5.29 -7.62 -20.10
N HIS A 212 5.84 -6.61 -20.79
CA HIS A 212 5.09 -5.80 -21.76
C HIS A 212 4.52 -6.58 -22.94
N ASP A 213 5.16 -7.68 -23.31
CA ASP A 213 4.81 -8.58 -24.41
C ASP A 213 3.84 -9.71 -24.00
N THR A 214 3.50 -9.80 -22.73
CA THR A 214 2.58 -10.84 -22.22
C THR A 214 1.16 -10.54 -22.67
N ILE A 215 0.54 -11.48 -23.38
CA ILE A 215 -0.90 -11.45 -23.67
C ILE A 215 -1.62 -11.83 -22.38
N PHE A 216 -2.46 -10.93 -21.89
CA PHE A 216 -3.29 -11.17 -20.70
C PHE A 216 -4.76 -11.26 -21.12
N ASP A 217 -5.41 -12.32 -20.70
CA ASP A 217 -6.84 -12.51 -20.82
C ASP A 217 -7.41 -13.09 -19.53
N VAL A 218 -8.68 -12.82 -19.24
CA VAL A 218 -9.38 -13.39 -18.08
C VAL A 218 -10.05 -14.71 -18.48
N ALA A 219 -10.07 -15.64 -17.54
CA ALA A 219 -10.82 -16.89 -17.74
C ALA A 219 -12.31 -16.57 -17.83
N PRO A 220 -13.05 -17.11 -18.80
CA PRO A 220 -14.49 -16.98 -18.85
C PRO A 220 -15.07 -17.54 -17.54
N ALA A 221 -15.60 -16.67 -16.71
CA ALA A 221 -16.31 -17.06 -15.50
C ALA A 221 -17.78 -16.72 -15.70
N GLU A 222 -18.65 -17.73 -15.71
CA GLU A 222 -20.08 -17.46 -15.57
C GLU A 222 -20.32 -16.92 -14.17
N ALA A 223 -20.88 -15.72 -14.10
CA ALA A 223 -21.26 -15.12 -12.83
C ALA A 223 -22.34 -16.00 -12.18
N ASP A 224 -22.02 -16.61 -11.04
CA ASP A 224 -22.91 -17.52 -10.32
C ASP A 224 -24.13 -16.78 -9.76
N GLU A 225 -25.25 -16.86 -10.51
CA GLU A 225 -26.51 -16.26 -10.11
C GLU A 225 -27.03 -16.87 -8.79
N ALA A 226 -26.79 -18.15 -8.54
CA ALA A 226 -27.21 -18.78 -7.31
C ALA A 226 -26.49 -18.17 -6.10
N ARG A 227 -25.20 -17.84 -6.24
CA ARG A 227 -24.45 -17.14 -5.20
C ARG A 227 -24.97 -15.73 -4.97
N LEU A 228 -25.33 -14.99 -6.04
CA LEU A 228 -25.89 -13.64 -5.92
C LEU A 228 -27.20 -13.62 -5.11
N LEU A 229 -28.02 -14.68 -5.24
CA LEU A 229 -29.32 -14.78 -4.57
C LEU A 229 -29.24 -15.31 -3.12
N GLN A 230 -28.14 -15.89 -2.69
CA GLN A 230 -27.97 -16.35 -1.31
C GLN A 230 -28.09 -15.19 -0.31
N ALA A 231 -28.46 -15.52 0.92
CA ALA A 231 -28.49 -14.54 2.01
C ALA A 231 -27.11 -13.92 2.25
N LEU A 232 -27.09 -12.61 2.50
CA LEU A 232 -25.87 -11.90 2.87
C LEU A 232 -25.62 -12.11 4.37
N PRO A 233 -24.34 -12.17 4.81
CA PRO A 233 -24.02 -12.14 6.23
C PRO A 233 -24.49 -10.84 6.88
N GLY A 234 -24.74 -10.88 8.18
CA GLY A 234 -25.13 -9.69 8.93
C GLY A 234 -24.02 -8.62 8.92
N ARG A 235 -24.38 -7.36 8.67
CA ARG A 235 -23.40 -6.25 8.65
C ARG A 235 -22.56 -6.21 9.92
N ASP A 236 -23.22 -6.28 11.10
CA ASP A 236 -22.56 -6.18 12.40
C ASP A 236 -21.69 -7.41 12.71
N GLU A 237 -22.07 -8.59 12.17
CA GLU A 237 -21.26 -9.81 12.24
C GLU A 237 -19.96 -9.67 11.44
N VAL A 238 -20.05 -9.17 10.20
CA VAL A 238 -18.87 -8.92 9.36
C VAL A 238 -17.96 -7.88 10.01
N TYR A 239 -18.51 -6.79 10.54
CA TYR A 239 -17.73 -5.77 11.22
C TYR A 239 -17.01 -6.33 12.46
N ALA A 240 -17.71 -7.09 13.30
CA ALA A 240 -17.11 -7.71 14.48
C ALA A 240 -15.99 -8.68 14.13
N ALA A 241 -16.15 -9.47 13.06
CA ALA A 241 -15.10 -10.34 12.55
C ALA A 241 -13.91 -9.53 12.02
N ALA A 242 -14.17 -8.49 11.21
CA ALA A 242 -13.14 -7.61 10.63
C ALA A 242 -12.29 -6.91 11.69
N LEU A 243 -12.88 -6.40 12.76
CA LEU A 243 -12.17 -5.80 13.90
C LEU A 243 -11.10 -6.75 14.49
N GLY A 244 -11.34 -8.06 14.46
CA GLY A 244 -10.45 -9.07 15.05
C GLY A 244 -9.23 -9.40 14.21
N HIS A 245 -9.29 -9.22 12.87
CA HIS A 245 -8.21 -9.71 11.99
C HIS A 245 -7.66 -8.69 10.99
N ARG A 246 -8.37 -7.57 10.74
CA ARG A 246 -7.89 -6.58 9.76
C ARG A 246 -6.60 -5.91 10.21
N PRO A 247 -5.57 -5.89 9.33
CA PRO A 247 -4.23 -5.38 9.67
C PRO A 247 -4.24 -3.91 10.06
N GLU A 248 -5.08 -3.07 9.44
CA GLU A 248 -5.19 -1.64 9.74
C GLU A 248 -5.62 -1.36 11.19
N ILE A 249 -6.50 -2.18 11.76
CA ILE A 249 -6.94 -2.03 13.16
C ILE A 249 -5.84 -2.48 14.11
N ARG A 250 -5.21 -3.62 13.83
CA ARG A 250 -4.08 -4.12 14.64
C ARG A 250 -2.90 -3.15 14.59
N ASN A 251 -2.63 -2.54 13.46
CA ASN A 251 -1.58 -1.51 13.31
C ASN A 251 -1.91 -0.25 14.14
N GLY A 252 -3.17 0.18 14.14
CA GLY A 252 -3.65 1.24 15.03
C GLY A 252 -3.46 0.92 16.51
N GLU A 253 -3.76 -0.32 16.96
CA GLU A 253 -3.51 -0.77 18.33
C GLU A 253 -2.02 -0.77 18.70
N LEU A 254 -1.15 -1.18 17.76
CA LEU A 254 0.30 -1.11 17.95
C LEU A 254 0.76 0.34 18.08
N SER A 255 0.23 1.25 17.28
CA SER A 255 0.55 2.68 17.35
C SER A 255 0.21 3.27 18.71
N VAL A 256 -0.94 2.91 19.30
CA VAL A 256 -1.30 3.32 20.68
C VAL A 256 -0.30 2.77 21.69
N ARG A 257 0.12 1.51 21.59
CA ARG A 257 1.12 0.90 22.47
C ARG A 257 2.48 1.59 22.33
N GLN A 258 2.91 1.92 21.11
CA GLN A 258 4.16 2.64 20.83
C GLN A 258 4.12 4.05 21.44
N ALA A 259 3.02 4.79 21.31
CA ALA A 259 2.85 6.11 21.91
C ALA A 259 2.91 6.06 23.45
N GLY A 260 2.27 5.05 24.07
CA GLY A 260 2.37 4.82 25.51
C GLY A 260 3.80 4.47 25.95
N LEU A 261 4.54 3.73 25.12
CA LEU A 261 5.96 3.43 25.37
C LEU A 261 6.82 4.70 25.22
N ALA A 262 6.56 5.55 24.22
CA ALA A 262 7.24 6.82 24.02
C ALA A 262 7.04 7.76 25.23
N THR A 263 5.84 7.81 25.81
CA THR A 263 5.56 8.56 27.05
C THR A 263 6.42 8.05 28.21
N ARG A 264 6.56 6.72 28.37
CA ARG A 264 7.43 6.14 29.40
C ARG A 264 8.90 6.45 29.13
N MET A 265 9.36 6.35 27.90
CA MET A 265 10.73 6.70 27.50
C MET A 265 11.04 8.19 27.76
N ALA A 266 10.11 9.09 27.46
CA ALA A 266 10.27 10.53 27.73
C ALA A 266 10.48 10.81 29.24
N ARG A 267 9.81 10.06 30.12
CA ARG A 267 9.99 10.22 31.58
C ARG A 267 11.40 9.85 32.06
N THR A 268 12.11 8.97 31.35
CA THR A 268 13.47 8.56 31.74
C THR A 268 14.49 9.71 31.55
N ALA A 269 14.18 10.72 30.74
CA ALA A 269 15.08 11.85 30.52
C ALA A 269 15.37 12.68 31.79
N ALA A 270 14.50 12.61 32.79
CA ALA A 270 14.69 13.27 34.09
C ALA A 270 15.44 12.40 35.13
N LEU A 271 15.79 11.17 34.78
CA LEU A 271 16.41 10.20 35.67
C LEU A 271 17.94 10.16 35.45
N PRO A 272 18.74 9.76 36.45
CA PRO A 272 20.16 9.61 36.26
C PRO A 272 20.51 8.55 35.21
N THR A 273 21.72 8.68 34.63
CA THR A 273 22.32 7.65 33.77
C THR A 273 23.68 7.26 34.32
N ILE A 274 23.99 5.96 34.26
CA ILE A 274 25.27 5.40 34.75
C ILE A 274 25.98 4.77 33.55
N SER A 275 27.18 5.23 33.25
CA SER A 275 28.02 4.71 32.19
C SER A 275 29.38 4.25 32.74
N LEU A 276 29.83 3.11 32.22
CA LEU A 276 31.16 2.59 32.41
C LEU A 276 32.00 2.92 31.17
N THR A 277 33.16 3.50 31.36
CA THR A 277 34.12 3.77 30.30
C THR A 277 35.46 3.09 30.62
N GLY A 278 36.13 2.63 29.58
CA GLY A 278 37.49 2.09 29.70
C GLY A 278 38.31 2.47 28.49
N GLY A 279 39.56 2.74 28.64
CA GLY A 279 40.43 3.13 27.55
C GLY A 279 41.89 2.66 27.72
N LEU A 280 42.49 2.40 26.55
CA LEU A 280 43.92 2.28 26.40
C LEU A 280 44.35 3.41 25.48
N GLY A 281 45.32 4.21 25.90
CA GLY A 281 45.75 5.36 25.11
C GLY A 281 47.27 5.46 25.05
N ASP A 282 47.74 6.06 23.97
CA ASP A 282 49.12 6.42 23.77
C ASP A 282 49.24 7.70 22.98
N SER A 283 50.33 8.42 23.12
CA SER A 283 50.55 9.66 22.39
C SER A 283 52.05 9.95 22.18
N HIS A 284 52.33 10.68 21.11
CA HIS A 284 53.68 11.21 20.88
C HIS A 284 53.62 12.62 20.33
N VAL A 285 54.72 13.33 20.50
CA VAL A 285 54.91 14.69 19.91
C VAL A 285 56.39 14.85 19.50
N THR A 286 56.63 15.45 18.35
CA THR A 286 57.97 15.82 17.87
C THR A 286 58.41 17.11 18.55
N GLY A 287 59.77 17.36 18.59
CA GLY A 287 60.34 18.57 19.23
C GLY A 287 60.60 18.38 20.74
N THR A 288 60.45 17.18 21.27
CA THR A 288 60.86 16.81 22.61
C THR A 288 62.23 16.12 22.63
N ALA A 289 62.88 16.02 23.77
CA ALA A 289 64.16 15.28 23.95
C ALA A 289 64.00 13.80 23.75
N ASP A 290 62.80 13.24 23.98
CA ASP A 290 62.54 11.81 23.95
C ASP A 290 62.24 11.33 22.54
N LYS A 291 62.86 10.21 22.15
CA LYS A 291 62.58 9.54 20.88
C LYS A 291 61.17 8.92 20.89
N PHE A 292 60.61 8.78 19.72
CA PHE A 292 59.27 8.22 19.49
C PHE A 292 58.98 6.95 20.33
N GLY A 293 59.89 5.94 20.30
CA GLY A 293 59.67 4.71 21.06
C GLY A 293 59.73 4.87 22.60
N ALA A 294 60.51 5.87 23.09
CA ALA A 294 60.54 6.21 24.52
C ALA A 294 59.20 6.88 24.94
N GLN A 295 58.67 7.78 24.10
CA GLN A 295 57.40 8.44 24.34
C GLN A 295 56.24 7.43 24.38
N LEU A 296 56.18 6.49 23.42
CA LEU A 296 55.14 5.44 23.41
C LEU A 296 55.19 4.59 24.67
N LYS A 297 56.36 4.34 25.22
CA LYS A 297 56.50 3.60 26.47
C LYS A 297 56.10 4.41 27.72
N SER A 298 56.42 5.71 27.73
CA SER A 298 56.13 6.59 28.87
C SER A 298 54.72 7.14 28.87
N ASN A 299 54.09 7.31 27.71
CA ASN A 299 52.76 7.90 27.55
C ASN A 299 51.66 6.86 27.50
N PHE A 300 52.00 5.55 27.44
CA PHE A 300 50.98 4.50 27.49
C PHE A 300 50.18 4.61 28.78
N ASN A 301 48.86 4.68 28.63
CA ASN A 301 47.97 4.75 29.77
C ASN A 301 46.79 3.81 29.58
N ALA A 302 46.27 3.31 30.70
CA ALA A 302 45.04 2.56 30.76
C ALA A 302 44.14 3.18 31.82
N ASN A 303 42.91 3.39 31.50
CA ASN A 303 41.93 3.98 32.40
C ASN A 303 40.61 3.20 32.40
N ILE A 304 39.97 3.17 33.56
CA ILE A 304 38.58 2.74 33.73
C ILE A 304 37.88 3.78 34.59
N GLY A 305 36.66 4.10 34.22
CA GLY A 305 35.88 5.12 34.89
C GLY A 305 34.40 4.78 34.94
N VAL A 306 33.74 5.23 36.00
CA VAL A 306 32.29 5.21 36.13
C VAL A 306 31.80 6.66 36.10
N SER A 307 30.87 6.97 35.23
CA SER A 307 30.24 8.30 35.15
C SER A 307 28.78 8.16 35.54
N VAL A 308 28.32 9.03 36.45
CA VAL A 308 26.92 9.19 36.83
C VAL A 308 26.48 10.61 36.39
N SER A 309 25.55 10.68 35.43
CA SER A 309 24.97 11.95 34.97
C SER A 309 23.58 12.13 35.56
N ILE A 310 23.38 13.19 36.31
CA ILE A 310 22.10 13.51 36.96
C ILE A 310 21.62 14.87 36.42
N PRO A 311 20.54 14.92 35.61
CA PRO A 311 20.00 16.18 35.15
C PRO A 311 19.30 16.92 36.30
N ILE A 312 19.83 18.10 36.66
CA ILE A 312 19.27 18.94 37.74
C ILE A 312 18.32 19.98 37.18
N PHE A 313 18.70 20.63 36.09
CA PHE A 313 17.92 21.64 35.42
C PHE A 313 18.16 21.59 33.91
N ASP A 314 17.12 21.40 33.14
CA ASP A 314 17.15 21.18 31.69
C ASP A 314 16.27 22.19 30.90
N ASN A 315 16.01 23.36 31.48
CA ASN A 315 15.14 24.38 30.89
C ASN A 315 13.73 23.82 30.55
N ARG A 316 13.18 22.95 31.40
CA ARG A 316 11.85 22.29 31.27
C ARG A 316 11.78 21.29 30.10
N LYS A 317 12.88 20.94 29.47
CA LYS A 317 12.91 20.07 28.28
C LYS A 317 12.25 18.70 28.55
N ALA A 318 12.68 17.96 29.57
CA ALA A 318 12.14 16.66 29.94
C ALA A 318 10.62 16.73 30.20
N ARG A 319 10.16 17.74 30.92
CA ARG A 319 8.73 17.93 31.19
C ARG A 319 7.94 18.17 29.92
N SER A 320 8.43 19.03 29.04
CA SER A 320 7.78 19.33 27.74
C SER A 320 7.78 18.11 26.81
N ASP A 321 8.84 17.28 26.84
CA ASP A 321 8.91 16.04 26.09
C ASP A 321 7.84 15.02 26.57
N VAL A 322 7.63 14.92 27.89
CA VAL A 322 6.56 14.10 28.45
C VAL A 322 5.17 14.63 28.07
N GLU A 323 4.95 15.95 28.14
CA GLU A 323 3.68 16.57 27.76
C GLU A 323 3.39 16.31 26.27
N ARG A 324 4.37 16.48 25.37
CA ARG A 324 4.24 16.14 23.93
C ARG A 324 3.96 14.66 23.70
N ALA A 325 4.66 13.78 24.38
CA ALA A 325 4.44 12.34 24.25
C ALA A 325 3.01 11.94 24.68
N ARG A 326 2.47 12.54 25.74
CA ARG A 326 1.06 12.33 26.15
C ARG A 326 0.05 12.81 25.11
N VAL A 327 0.31 13.94 24.47
CA VAL A 327 -0.53 14.41 23.35
C VAL A 327 -0.46 13.41 22.21
N GLY A 328 0.73 12.89 21.89
CA GLY A 328 0.89 11.81 20.89
C GLY A 328 0.11 10.53 21.23
N GLU A 329 0.03 10.17 22.52
CA GLU A 329 -0.77 9.03 22.98
C GLU A 329 -2.28 9.25 22.75
N VAL A 330 -2.78 10.46 23.03
CA VAL A 330 -4.17 10.84 22.73
C VAL A 330 -4.42 10.82 21.22
N THR A 331 -3.51 11.37 20.42
CA THR A 331 -3.61 11.36 18.95
C THR A 331 -3.69 9.93 18.41
N ALA A 332 -2.79 9.03 18.84
CA ALA A 332 -2.81 7.63 18.41
C ALA A 332 -4.12 6.91 18.78
N ALA A 333 -4.69 7.23 19.94
CA ALA A 333 -6.01 6.67 20.33
C ALA A 333 -7.15 7.19 19.45
N LEU A 334 -7.11 8.47 19.04
CA LEU A 334 -8.08 9.05 18.11
C LEU A 334 -7.92 8.47 16.70
N ASP A 335 -6.69 8.26 16.23
CA ASP A 335 -6.40 7.63 14.93
C ASP A 335 -6.94 6.20 14.88
N LEU A 336 -6.80 5.42 15.97
CA LEU A 336 -7.41 4.09 16.07
C LEU A 336 -8.95 4.17 16.00
N ALA A 337 -9.55 5.11 16.70
CA ALA A 337 -11.01 5.29 16.66
C ALA A 337 -11.49 5.69 15.26
N ASP A 338 -10.72 6.49 14.53
CA ASP A 338 -11.01 6.87 13.15
C ASP A 338 -10.86 5.68 12.18
N ALA A 339 -9.80 4.88 12.34
CA ALA A 339 -9.62 3.64 11.58
C ALA A 339 -10.79 2.66 11.79
N GLN A 340 -11.28 2.50 13.03
CA GLN A 340 -12.45 1.67 13.32
C GLN A 340 -13.73 2.20 12.66
N ARG A 341 -13.92 3.53 12.62
CA ARG A 341 -15.06 4.16 11.91
C ARG A 341 -14.94 3.97 10.39
N THR A 342 -13.75 4.13 9.85
CA THR A 342 -13.49 3.92 8.42
C THR A 342 -13.78 2.47 8.03
N LEU A 343 -13.34 1.51 8.83
CA LEU A 343 -13.67 0.10 8.63
C LEU A 343 -15.18 -0.15 8.67
N TYR A 344 -15.89 0.41 9.66
CA TYR A 344 -17.34 0.31 9.74
C TYR A 344 -18.03 0.85 8.49
N ASN A 345 -17.63 2.05 8.03
CA ASN A 345 -18.18 2.69 6.84
C ASN A 345 -17.92 1.87 5.58
N SER A 346 -16.75 1.23 5.47
CA SER A 346 -16.42 0.35 4.34
C SER A 346 -17.32 -0.89 4.32
N VAL A 347 -17.45 -1.57 5.46
CA VAL A 347 -18.34 -2.74 5.61
C VAL A 347 -19.79 -2.36 5.32
N GLU A 348 -20.27 -1.23 5.86
CA GLU A 348 -21.63 -0.73 5.61
C GLU A 348 -21.86 -0.42 4.13
N THR A 349 -20.89 0.21 3.47
CA THR A 349 -20.96 0.55 2.04
C THR A 349 -21.05 -0.72 1.19
N TYR A 350 -20.20 -1.71 1.42
CA TYR A 350 -20.25 -2.97 0.69
C TYR A 350 -21.56 -3.73 0.96
N TRP A 351 -22.02 -3.74 2.19
CA TRP A 351 -23.28 -4.39 2.56
C TRP A 351 -24.49 -3.72 1.89
N LEU A 352 -24.60 -2.39 1.98
CA LEU A 352 -25.67 -1.62 1.32
C LEU A 352 -25.63 -1.80 -0.21
N ASN A 353 -24.45 -1.76 -0.80
CA ASN A 353 -24.30 -1.97 -2.24
C ASN A 353 -24.72 -3.39 -2.62
N ALA A 354 -24.29 -4.41 -1.89
CA ALA A 354 -24.68 -5.79 -2.16
C ALA A 354 -26.21 -5.98 -2.10
N VAL A 355 -26.88 -5.40 -1.09
CA VAL A 355 -28.35 -5.44 -0.96
C VAL A 355 -29.04 -4.70 -2.10
N ASN A 356 -28.62 -3.45 -2.37
CA ASN A 356 -29.23 -2.59 -3.35
C ASN A 356 -29.08 -3.12 -4.77
N TYR A 357 -27.86 -3.52 -5.17
CA TYR A 357 -27.60 -4.03 -6.50
C TYR A 357 -28.24 -5.40 -6.75
N ARG A 358 -28.38 -6.24 -5.69
CA ARG A 358 -29.19 -7.46 -5.79
C ARG A 358 -30.67 -7.15 -6.05
N GLY A 359 -31.22 -6.16 -5.38
CA GLY A 359 -32.59 -5.70 -5.63
C GLY A 359 -32.78 -5.14 -7.03
N LYS A 360 -31.85 -4.30 -7.48
CA LYS A 360 -31.84 -3.75 -8.85
C LYS A 360 -31.73 -4.86 -9.90
N TYR A 361 -30.83 -5.84 -9.69
CA TYR A 361 -30.66 -6.98 -10.60
C TYR A 361 -31.96 -7.74 -10.80
N LEU A 362 -32.72 -8.04 -9.73
CA LEU A 362 -34.01 -8.74 -9.86
C LEU A 362 -35.02 -7.92 -10.67
N ALA A 363 -35.13 -6.62 -10.39
CA ALA A 363 -36.02 -5.72 -11.13
C ALA A 363 -35.59 -5.55 -12.60
N ALA A 364 -34.28 -5.41 -12.85
CA ALA A 364 -33.71 -5.30 -14.19
C ALA A 364 -33.93 -6.58 -15.01
N ARG A 365 -33.84 -7.77 -14.41
CA ARG A 365 -34.13 -9.05 -15.06
C ARG A 365 -35.56 -9.11 -15.59
N ASP A 366 -36.51 -8.73 -14.74
CA ASP A 366 -37.94 -8.74 -15.12
C ASP A 366 -38.22 -7.66 -16.19
N ASN A 367 -37.58 -6.49 -16.08
CA ASN A 367 -37.64 -5.41 -17.06
C ASN A 367 -37.10 -5.83 -18.43
N VAL A 368 -35.92 -6.48 -18.47
CA VAL A 368 -35.32 -7.00 -19.71
C VAL A 368 -36.25 -8.01 -20.39
N ALA A 369 -36.86 -8.93 -19.63
CA ALA A 369 -37.80 -9.91 -20.17
C ALA A 369 -39.01 -9.25 -20.83
N ALA A 370 -39.59 -8.22 -20.19
CA ALA A 370 -40.70 -7.46 -20.73
C ALA A 370 -40.33 -6.62 -21.98
N LEU A 371 -39.17 -5.92 -21.93
CA LEU A 371 -38.67 -5.12 -23.05
C LEU A 371 -38.25 -5.98 -24.25
N GLN A 372 -37.69 -7.16 -24.01
CA GLN A 372 -37.38 -8.14 -25.05
C GLN A 372 -38.64 -8.54 -25.80
N THR A 373 -39.68 -8.94 -25.07
CA THR A 373 -40.98 -9.31 -25.66
C THR A 373 -41.58 -8.13 -26.47
N SER A 374 -41.53 -6.92 -25.92
CA SER A 374 -42.01 -5.71 -26.61
C SER A 374 -41.24 -5.45 -27.90
N TYR A 375 -39.90 -5.55 -27.86
CA TYR A 375 -39.05 -5.32 -29.03
C TYR A 375 -39.31 -6.36 -30.12
N ASP A 376 -39.44 -7.64 -29.79
CA ASP A 376 -39.70 -8.72 -30.72
C ASP A 376 -41.07 -8.52 -31.44
N LEU A 377 -42.08 -8.11 -30.68
CA LEU A 377 -43.41 -7.79 -31.26
C LEU A 377 -43.36 -6.56 -32.15
N LEU A 378 -42.69 -5.48 -31.75
CA LEU A 378 -42.53 -4.28 -32.56
C LEU A 378 -41.71 -4.53 -33.83
N GLN A 379 -40.69 -5.39 -33.75
CA GLN A 379 -39.91 -5.80 -34.92
C GLN A 379 -40.79 -6.54 -35.95
N GLU A 380 -41.68 -7.42 -35.49
CA GLU A 380 -42.61 -8.12 -36.38
C GLU A 380 -43.64 -7.17 -36.95
N GLN A 381 -44.21 -6.24 -36.15
CA GLN A 381 -45.14 -5.21 -36.65
C GLN A 381 -44.49 -4.28 -37.67
N PHE A 382 -43.21 -3.88 -37.44
CA PHE A 382 -42.45 -3.12 -38.41
C PHE A 382 -42.25 -3.93 -39.70
N ARG A 383 -41.95 -5.23 -39.61
CA ARG A 383 -41.85 -6.11 -40.79
C ARG A 383 -43.11 -6.17 -41.61
N LEU A 384 -44.27 -6.07 -40.96
CA LEU A 384 -45.58 -6.07 -41.60
C LEU A 384 -46.04 -4.68 -42.07
N GLY A 385 -45.22 -3.65 -41.87
CA GLY A 385 -45.57 -2.25 -42.22
C GLY A 385 -46.61 -1.59 -41.30
N LEU A 386 -46.90 -2.22 -40.11
CA LEU A 386 -47.89 -1.74 -39.15
C LEU A 386 -47.33 -0.71 -38.15
N LYS A 387 -46.03 -0.61 -38.06
CA LYS A 387 -45.33 0.32 -37.17
C LYS A 387 -44.22 1.05 -37.91
N ASN A 388 -43.88 2.28 -37.46
CA ASN A 388 -42.82 3.09 -38.01
C ASN A 388 -41.44 2.73 -37.45
N ILE A 389 -40.39 3.24 -38.10
CA ILE A 389 -39.00 2.99 -37.71
C ILE A 389 -38.66 3.61 -36.35
N ALA A 390 -39.26 4.76 -36.00
CA ALA A 390 -38.97 5.45 -34.73
C ALA A 390 -39.40 4.62 -33.52
N ASP A 391 -40.59 3.97 -33.60
CA ASP A 391 -41.06 3.06 -32.54
C ASP A 391 -40.10 1.88 -32.32
N LEU A 392 -39.57 1.31 -33.40
CA LEU A 392 -38.60 0.21 -33.37
C LEU A 392 -37.30 0.63 -32.75
N LEU A 393 -36.74 1.79 -33.16
CA LEU A 393 -35.47 2.31 -32.65
C LEU A 393 -35.56 2.72 -31.17
N ASP A 394 -36.67 3.31 -30.73
CA ASP A 394 -36.92 3.64 -29.33
C ASP A 394 -36.96 2.35 -28.46
N SER A 395 -37.74 1.35 -28.88
CA SER A 395 -37.83 0.08 -28.18
C SER A 395 -36.46 -0.64 -28.09
N ARG A 396 -35.69 -0.60 -29.18
CA ARG A 396 -34.31 -1.14 -29.24
C ARG A 396 -33.41 -0.41 -28.28
N ALA A 397 -33.43 0.93 -28.20
CA ALA A 397 -32.64 1.72 -27.30
C ALA A 397 -32.95 1.38 -25.84
N ARG A 398 -34.24 1.28 -25.50
CA ARG A 398 -34.68 0.86 -24.14
C ARG A 398 -34.21 -0.53 -23.80
N LEU A 399 -34.28 -1.49 -24.71
CA LEU A 399 -33.80 -2.86 -24.49
C LEU A 399 -32.28 -2.90 -24.27
N LEU A 400 -31.50 -2.14 -25.05
CA LEU A 400 -30.04 -2.06 -24.87
C LEU A 400 -29.70 -1.51 -23.49
N THR A 401 -30.29 -0.39 -23.08
CA THR A 401 -30.07 0.20 -21.76
C THR A 401 -30.42 -0.79 -20.65
N ALA A 402 -31.59 -1.44 -20.72
CA ALA A 402 -32.00 -2.39 -19.70
C ALA A 402 -31.07 -3.61 -19.61
N ARG A 403 -30.54 -4.10 -20.75
CA ARG A 403 -29.55 -5.20 -20.75
C ARG A 403 -28.22 -4.76 -20.13
N GLN A 404 -27.77 -3.53 -20.42
CA GLN A 404 -26.56 -2.96 -19.81
C GLN A 404 -26.72 -2.77 -18.29
N ASP A 405 -27.87 -2.25 -17.85
CA ASP A 405 -28.20 -2.10 -16.44
C ASP A 405 -28.21 -3.45 -15.72
N LEU A 406 -28.83 -4.48 -16.33
CA LEU A 406 -28.87 -5.84 -15.79
C LEU A 406 -27.47 -6.40 -15.57
N LEU A 407 -26.56 -6.26 -16.55
CA LEU A 407 -25.19 -6.71 -16.45
C LEU A 407 -24.42 -5.95 -15.36
N GLN A 408 -24.55 -4.63 -15.36
CA GLN A 408 -23.89 -3.78 -14.36
C GLN A 408 -24.33 -4.13 -12.95
N ASP A 409 -25.65 -4.27 -12.73
CA ASP A 409 -26.22 -4.60 -11.43
C ASP A 409 -25.78 -5.99 -10.96
N LYS A 410 -25.76 -6.99 -11.87
CA LYS A 410 -25.29 -8.35 -11.61
C LYS A 410 -23.83 -8.36 -11.11
N TYR A 411 -22.92 -7.79 -11.88
CA TYR A 411 -21.50 -7.82 -11.57
C TYR A 411 -21.14 -6.94 -10.37
N THR A 412 -21.83 -5.80 -10.20
CA THR A 412 -21.61 -4.93 -9.03
C THR A 412 -22.10 -5.61 -7.75
N ALA A 413 -23.24 -6.32 -7.78
CA ALA A 413 -23.72 -7.07 -6.63
C ALA A 413 -22.76 -8.20 -6.23
N LEU A 414 -22.22 -8.95 -7.20
CA LEU A 414 -21.25 -10.02 -6.96
C LEU A 414 -19.95 -9.47 -6.37
N LEU A 415 -19.42 -8.37 -6.92
CA LEU A 415 -18.21 -7.73 -6.40
C LEU A 415 -18.37 -7.30 -4.95
N ASN A 416 -19.45 -6.55 -4.65
CA ASN A 416 -19.67 -6.07 -3.28
C ASN A 416 -19.91 -7.22 -2.28
N ARG A 417 -20.56 -8.31 -2.73
CA ARG A 417 -20.69 -9.53 -1.93
C ARG A 417 -19.32 -10.16 -1.65
N SER A 418 -18.49 -10.32 -2.67
CA SER A 418 -17.14 -10.91 -2.52
C SER A 418 -16.25 -10.05 -1.63
N LEU A 419 -16.31 -8.72 -1.74
CA LEU A 419 -15.60 -7.80 -0.86
C LEU A 419 -16.13 -7.90 0.58
N LEU A 420 -17.44 -7.99 0.79
CA LEU A 420 -18.03 -8.16 2.12
C LEU A 420 -17.56 -9.46 2.78
N GLU A 421 -17.54 -10.56 2.03
CA GLU A 421 -17.03 -11.86 2.50
C GLU A 421 -15.53 -11.78 2.81
N PHE A 422 -14.73 -11.07 1.98
CA PHE A 422 -13.31 -10.84 2.22
C PHE A 422 -13.07 -10.05 3.52
N TYR A 423 -13.88 -9.02 3.80
CA TYR A 423 -13.80 -8.29 5.08
C TYR A 423 -14.18 -9.16 6.28
N GLY A 424 -15.07 -10.13 6.11
CA GLY A 424 -15.48 -11.04 7.19
C GLY A 424 -14.52 -12.20 7.42
N THR A 425 -13.89 -12.73 6.36
CA THR A 425 -13.12 -13.98 6.43
C THR A 425 -11.62 -13.81 6.20
N GLY A 426 -11.20 -12.69 5.61
CA GLY A 426 -9.83 -12.45 5.13
C GLY A 426 -9.46 -13.24 3.86
N MET A 427 -10.40 -13.94 3.24
CA MET A 427 -10.16 -14.70 2.01
C MET A 427 -11.02 -14.18 0.88
N MET A 428 -10.38 -13.84 -0.25
CA MET A 428 -11.08 -13.42 -1.45
C MET A 428 -11.69 -14.65 -2.15
N ALA A 429 -13.00 -14.64 -2.29
CA ALA A 429 -13.74 -15.67 -3.02
C ALA A 429 -14.59 -15.01 -4.11
N TYR A 430 -14.66 -15.66 -5.29
CA TYR A 430 -15.46 -15.19 -6.42
C TYR A 430 -16.31 -16.32 -6.98
#